data_e0eb1a556e8ada64e0d3b3c55c802a20
#
_entry.id   e0eb1a556e8ada64e0d3b3c55c802a20
#
_cell.length_a   1.000
_cell.length_b   1.000
_cell.length_c   1.000
_cell.angle_alpha   90.00
_cell.angle_beta   90.00
_cell.angle_gamma   90.00
#
_symmetry.space_group_name_H-M   'P 1'
#
loop_
_entity.id
_entity.type
_entity.pdbx_description
1 polymer ?
#
loop_
_entity_poly.entity_id
_entity_poly.type
_entity_poly.pdbx_seq_one_letter_code
_entity_poly.pdbx_strand_id
1 'polypeptide(L)'
;MKKIYFDMDGTIADLYGVENWLPMLRAEDATPYRIAKPLVNITELNVLCGLLRRQGYEIGVISWLSKESSKEYKKAVRAAKREWLKKYFPACGSEIHLVQYGTPKNYVVKARNAILIDDEFENGIRWMMHGGEWIDPTEQKIETALRSMVGI
;
A
#
# COMPACT_ATOMS: atom_id res chain seq x y z
N MET A 1 -13.93 14.54 4.32
CA MET A 1 -12.51 14.44 3.96
C MET A 1 -12.32 13.18 3.12
N LYS A 2 -11.74 13.31 1.95
CA LYS A 2 -11.42 12.14 1.13
C LYS A 2 -10.10 11.50 1.59
N LYS A 3 -10.06 10.18 1.54
CA LYS A 3 -8.88 9.39 1.94
C LYS A 3 -8.39 8.58 0.75
N ILE A 4 -7.08 8.42 0.67
CA ILE A 4 -6.43 7.55 -0.32
C ILE A 4 -5.59 6.54 0.44
N TYR A 5 -5.86 5.25 0.22
CA TYR A 5 -5.11 4.16 0.81
C TYR A 5 -4.34 3.40 -0.26
N PHE A 6 -3.07 3.17 0.00
CA PHE A 6 -2.21 2.39 -0.87
C PHE A 6 -1.99 1.00 -0.27
N ASP A 7 -2.10 -0.02 -1.10
CA ASP A 7 -1.47 -1.31 -0.83
C ASP A 7 0.05 -1.19 -1.02
N MET A 8 0.82 -2.11 -0.47
CA MET A 8 2.27 -2.11 -0.60
C MET A 8 2.77 -3.12 -1.62
N ASP A 9 2.72 -4.40 -1.29
CA ASP A 9 3.35 -5.45 -2.11
C ASP A 9 2.66 -5.62 -3.45
N GLY A 10 3.40 -5.41 -4.54
CA GLY A 10 2.84 -5.44 -5.90
C GLY A 10 2.17 -4.15 -6.34
N THR A 11 2.07 -3.15 -5.47
CA THR A 11 1.48 -1.84 -5.77
C THR A 11 2.53 -0.73 -5.73
N ILE A 12 3.13 -0.45 -4.59
CA ILE A 12 4.21 0.54 -4.47
C ILE A 12 5.57 -0.09 -4.16
N ALA A 13 5.60 -1.31 -3.64
CA ALA A 13 6.81 -2.04 -3.27
C ALA A 13 6.93 -3.33 -4.10
N ASP A 14 8.09 -3.54 -4.69
CA ASP A 14 8.37 -4.71 -5.53
C ASP A 14 8.90 -5.87 -4.70
N LEU A 15 8.05 -6.42 -3.83
CA LEU A 15 8.38 -7.61 -3.04
C LEU A 15 8.75 -8.78 -3.95
N TYR A 16 7.96 -9.00 -4.99
CA TYR A 16 8.09 -10.15 -5.88
C TYR A 16 9.30 -10.05 -6.82
N GLY A 17 9.90 -8.89 -6.95
CA GLY A 17 11.15 -8.66 -7.67
C GLY A 17 12.40 -8.90 -6.84
N VAL A 18 12.26 -9.14 -5.53
CA VAL A 18 13.39 -9.46 -4.67
C VAL A 18 13.85 -10.89 -4.95
N GLU A 19 15.13 -11.08 -5.24
CA GLU A 19 15.68 -12.42 -5.46
C GLU A 19 15.49 -13.28 -4.21
N ASN A 20 14.97 -14.50 -4.41
CA ASN A 20 14.66 -15.46 -3.35
C ASN A 20 13.62 -14.97 -2.32
N TRP A 21 12.74 -14.07 -2.70
CA TRP A 21 11.71 -13.55 -1.78
C TRP A 21 10.87 -14.66 -1.16
N LEU A 22 10.42 -15.64 -1.93
CA LEU A 22 9.55 -16.70 -1.42
C LEU A 22 10.26 -17.67 -0.46
N PRO A 23 11.46 -18.20 -0.78
CA PRO A 23 12.22 -18.98 0.20
C PRO A 23 12.52 -18.20 1.49
N MET A 24 12.81 -16.90 1.40
CA MET A 24 13.04 -16.06 2.58
C MET A 24 11.77 -15.91 3.43
N LEU A 25 10.62 -15.69 2.82
CA LEU A 25 9.35 -15.62 3.55
C LEU A 25 9.05 -16.97 4.24
N ARG A 26 9.27 -18.07 3.55
CA ARG A 26 9.07 -19.41 4.12
C ARG A 26 10.02 -19.69 5.27
N ALA A 27 11.22 -19.11 5.26
CA ALA A 27 12.18 -19.17 6.36
C ALA A 27 11.92 -18.11 7.44
N GLU A 28 10.83 -17.39 7.35
CA GLU A 28 10.49 -16.29 8.25
C GLU A 28 11.57 -15.20 8.34
N ASP A 29 12.13 -14.85 7.19
CA ASP A 29 13.07 -13.74 7.02
C ASP A 29 12.34 -12.53 6.44
N ALA A 30 12.29 -11.42 7.17
CA ALA A 30 11.61 -10.20 6.76
C ALA A 30 12.43 -9.30 5.81
N THR A 31 13.65 -9.72 5.45
CA THR A 31 14.54 -8.95 4.57
C THR A 31 13.87 -8.52 3.26
N PRO A 32 13.11 -9.38 2.53
CA PRO A 32 12.46 -8.96 1.29
C PRO A 32 11.56 -7.75 1.44
N TYR A 33 10.84 -7.64 2.55
CA TYR A 33 9.98 -6.48 2.82
C TYR A 33 10.76 -5.19 3.05
N ARG A 34 11.97 -5.30 3.56
CA ARG A 34 12.83 -4.14 3.83
C ARG A 34 13.55 -3.64 2.59
N ILE A 35 14.04 -4.55 1.75
CA ILE A 35 14.91 -4.23 0.60
C ILE A 35 14.16 -4.11 -0.72
N ALA A 36 12.86 -4.37 -0.77
CA ALA A 36 12.05 -4.26 -1.98
C ALA A 36 12.23 -2.87 -2.61
N LYS A 37 12.41 -2.84 -3.93
CA LYS A 37 12.50 -1.57 -4.66
C LYS A 37 11.10 -0.97 -4.86
N PRO A 38 10.98 0.36 -4.94
CA PRO A 38 9.72 0.97 -5.34
C PRO A 38 9.29 0.55 -6.76
N LEU A 39 7.98 0.32 -6.93
CA LEU A 39 7.35 0.10 -8.23
C LEU A 39 6.91 1.40 -8.90
N VAL A 40 7.04 2.51 -8.21
CA VAL A 40 6.60 3.84 -8.64
C VAL A 40 7.78 4.80 -8.61
N ASN A 41 7.65 5.92 -9.33
CA ASN A 41 8.59 7.02 -9.16
C ASN A 41 8.36 7.63 -7.77
N ILE A 42 9.26 7.35 -6.85
CA ILE A 42 9.11 7.74 -5.44
C ILE A 42 9.12 9.26 -5.25
N THR A 43 9.95 9.97 -5.99
CA THR A 43 9.98 11.43 -5.90
C THR A 43 8.63 12.01 -6.32
N GLU A 44 8.11 11.55 -7.45
CA GLU A 44 6.81 12.00 -7.95
C GLU A 44 5.66 11.60 -7.02
N LEU A 45 5.66 10.36 -6.52
CA LEU A 45 4.64 9.91 -5.57
C LEU A 45 4.56 10.83 -4.35
N ASN A 46 5.70 11.14 -3.75
CA ASN A 46 5.73 11.99 -2.55
C ASN A 46 5.30 13.43 -2.85
N VAL A 47 5.68 13.97 -3.99
CA VAL A 47 5.25 15.32 -4.41
C VAL A 47 3.73 15.35 -4.63
N LEU A 48 3.20 14.40 -5.38
CA LEU A 48 1.75 14.33 -5.69
C LEU A 48 0.93 14.11 -4.43
N CYS A 49 1.34 13.20 -3.56
CA CYS A 49 0.66 12.96 -2.29
C CYS A 49 0.73 14.18 -1.37
N GLY A 50 1.86 14.89 -1.36
CA GLY A 50 1.99 16.16 -0.64
C GLY A 50 1.01 17.23 -1.13
N LEU A 51 0.84 17.35 -2.46
CA LEU A 51 -0.14 18.26 -3.06
C LEU A 51 -1.58 17.86 -2.72
N LEU A 52 -1.89 16.56 -2.80
CA LEU A 52 -3.22 16.04 -2.43
C LEU A 52 -3.54 16.31 -0.97
N ARG A 53 -2.58 16.15 -0.06
CA ARG A 53 -2.77 16.49 1.35
C ARG A 53 -3.11 17.97 1.54
N ARG A 54 -2.46 18.86 0.79
CA ARG A 54 -2.80 20.30 0.80
C ARG A 54 -4.22 20.57 0.29
N GLN A 55 -4.72 19.70 -0.59
CA GLN A 55 -6.10 19.77 -1.09
C GLN A 55 -7.13 19.10 -0.15
N GLY A 56 -6.68 18.63 1.02
CA GLY A 56 -7.56 18.05 2.03
C GLY A 56 -7.68 16.53 1.99
N TYR A 57 -6.87 15.83 1.20
CA TYR A 57 -6.83 14.37 1.22
C TYR A 57 -6.01 13.87 2.41
N GLU A 58 -6.44 12.78 2.99
CA GLU A 58 -5.64 11.99 3.92
C GLU A 58 -5.02 10.81 3.17
N ILE A 59 -3.72 10.60 3.35
CA ILE A 59 -2.97 9.55 2.67
C ILE A 59 -2.60 8.47 3.67
N GLY A 60 -2.95 7.24 3.39
CA GLY A 60 -2.68 6.11 4.27
C GLY A 60 -2.26 4.86 3.51
N VAL A 61 -2.00 3.81 4.27
CA VAL A 61 -1.61 2.49 3.77
C VAL A 61 -2.46 1.43 4.45
N ILE A 62 -2.94 0.46 3.67
CA ILE A 62 -3.52 -0.78 4.16
C ILE A 62 -2.78 -1.91 3.48
N SER A 63 -2.00 -2.67 4.23
CA SER A 63 -1.18 -3.75 3.70
C SER A 63 -1.31 -5.01 4.55
N TRP A 64 -1.28 -6.16 3.89
CA TRP A 64 -1.31 -7.45 4.54
C TRP A 64 0.07 -7.87 5.03
N LEU A 65 0.10 -8.53 6.17
CA LEU A 65 1.28 -9.23 6.66
C LEU A 65 1.45 -10.54 5.89
N SER A 66 2.55 -11.24 6.14
CA SER A 66 2.86 -12.50 5.49
C SER A 66 1.86 -13.59 5.87
N LYS A 67 1.53 -14.45 4.90
CA LYS A 67 0.58 -15.55 5.06
C LYS A 67 1.15 -16.62 5.99
N GLU A 68 0.28 -17.17 6.85
CA GLU A 68 0.62 -18.32 7.73
C GLU A 68 1.90 -18.10 8.55
N SER A 69 2.06 -16.90 9.09
CA SER A 69 3.28 -16.50 9.81
C SER A 69 3.15 -16.70 11.32
N SER A 70 4.27 -16.94 11.96
CA SER A 70 4.36 -16.88 13.41
C SER A 70 4.10 -15.45 13.92
N LYS A 71 3.79 -15.31 15.20
CA LYS A 71 3.59 -14.02 15.84
C LYS A 71 4.85 -13.15 15.76
N GLU A 72 6.01 -13.76 15.97
CA GLU A 72 7.32 -13.11 15.89
C GLU A 72 7.60 -12.61 14.48
N TYR A 73 7.29 -13.41 13.46
CA TYR A 73 7.48 -13.00 12.08
C TYR A 73 6.55 -11.86 11.69
N LYS A 74 5.29 -11.91 12.09
CA LYS A 74 4.35 -10.79 11.86
C LYS A 74 4.89 -9.49 12.42
N LYS A 75 5.47 -9.52 13.61
CA LYS A 75 6.10 -8.37 14.24
C LYS A 75 7.30 -7.85 13.41
N ALA A 76 8.16 -8.77 12.94
CA ALA A 76 9.30 -8.43 12.11
C ALA A 76 8.86 -7.83 10.76
N VAL A 77 7.82 -8.37 10.14
CA VAL A 77 7.26 -7.86 8.89
C VAL A 77 6.66 -6.46 9.09
N ARG A 78 5.93 -6.23 10.18
CA ARG A 78 5.43 -4.89 10.51
C ARG A 78 6.55 -3.87 10.62
N ALA A 79 7.60 -4.22 11.33
CA ALA A 79 8.77 -3.35 11.48
C ALA A 79 9.44 -3.05 10.14
N ALA A 80 9.63 -4.07 9.30
CA ALA A 80 10.23 -3.92 7.98
C ALA A 80 9.38 -3.02 7.06
N LYS A 81 8.07 -3.20 7.05
CA LYS A 81 7.14 -2.38 6.25
C LYS A 81 7.12 -0.93 6.72
N ARG A 82 7.11 -0.68 8.03
CA ARG A 82 7.18 0.68 8.57
C ARG A 82 8.50 1.37 8.22
N GLU A 83 9.61 0.64 8.30
CA GLU A 83 10.93 1.13 7.90
C GLU A 83 10.95 1.50 6.40
N TRP A 84 10.39 0.65 5.55
CA TRP A 84 10.25 0.90 4.12
C TRP A 84 9.44 2.17 3.83
N LEU A 85 8.29 2.33 4.49
CA LEU A 85 7.43 3.52 4.33
C LEU A 85 8.14 4.78 4.79
N LYS A 86 8.84 4.74 5.91
CA LYS A 86 9.61 5.87 6.41
C LYS A 86 10.69 6.30 5.42
N LYS A 87 11.34 5.33 4.78
CA LYS A 87 12.41 5.59 3.81
C LYS A 87 11.87 6.12 2.48
N TYR A 88 10.84 5.49 1.94
CA TYR A 88 10.39 5.74 0.57
C TYR A 88 9.11 6.57 0.46
N PHE A 89 8.25 6.53 1.45
CA PHE A 89 6.95 7.18 1.37
C PHE A 89 6.66 8.11 2.57
N PRO A 90 7.51 9.10 2.83
CA PRO A 90 7.31 10.04 3.94
C PRO A 90 6.05 10.90 3.79
N ALA A 91 5.51 11.08 2.58
CA ALA A 91 4.23 11.78 2.38
C ALA A 91 3.02 10.99 2.86
N CYS A 92 3.17 9.70 3.17
CA CYS A 92 2.12 8.93 3.83
C CYS A 92 1.85 9.51 5.22
N GLY A 93 0.57 9.64 5.56
CA GLY A 93 0.18 10.10 6.91
C GLY A 93 0.32 9.02 7.97
N SER A 94 -0.29 9.24 9.11
CA SER A 94 -0.24 8.34 10.27
C SER A 94 -1.13 7.10 10.12
N GLU A 95 -2.07 7.09 9.17
CA GLU A 95 -2.95 5.94 8.95
C GLU A 95 -2.24 4.81 8.21
N ILE A 96 -1.45 4.05 8.94
CA ILE A 96 -0.75 2.87 8.43
C ILE A 96 -1.35 1.64 9.10
N HIS A 97 -2.06 0.84 8.31
CA HIS A 97 -2.74 -0.37 8.77
C HIS A 97 -2.03 -1.59 8.19
N LEU A 98 -1.30 -2.29 9.04
CA LEU A 98 -0.60 -3.53 8.69
C LEU A 98 -1.34 -4.68 9.36
N VAL A 99 -2.14 -5.39 8.57
CA VAL A 99 -3.16 -6.31 9.08
C VAL A 99 -2.88 -7.74 8.64
N GLN A 100 -3.55 -8.69 9.27
CA GLN A 100 -3.39 -10.10 8.97
C GLN A 100 -3.72 -10.37 7.49
N TYR A 101 -2.95 -11.26 6.87
CA TYR A 101 -3.16 -11.69 5.49
C TYR A 101 -4.61 -12.13 5.25
N GLY A 102 -5.17 -11.63 4.17
CA GLY A 102 -6.53 -11.96 3.76
C GLY A 102 -7.64 -11.14 4.43
N THR A 103 -7.31 -10.24 5.35
CA THR A 103 -8.32 -9.34 5.94
C THR A 103 -8.91 -8.44 4.87
N PRO A 104 -10.24 -8.46 4.63
CA PRO A 104 -10.86 -7.54 3.69
C PRO A 104 -10.58 -6.09 4.10
N LYS A 105 -10.09 -5.29 3.17
CA LYS A 105 -9.63 -3.93 3.50
C LYS A 105 -10.77 -3.01 3.93
N ASN A 106 -11.99 -3.27 3.45
CA ASN A 106 -13.18 -2.56 3.89
C ASN A 106 -13.60 -2.87 5.35
N TYR A 107 -13.02 -3.90 5.97
CA TYR A 107 -13.20 -4.18 7.40
C TYR A 107 -12.21 -3.39 8.26
N VAL A 108 -11.09 -2.96 7.66
CA VAL A 108 -10.06 -2.19 8.39
C VAL A 108 -10.48 -0.73 8.52
N VAL A 109 -10.94 -0.14 7.41
CA VAL A 109 -11.46 1.23 7.35
C VAL A 109 -12.68 1.27 6.43
N LYS A 110 -13.50 2.28 6.59
CA LYS A 110 -14.67 2.48 5.73
C LYS A 110 -14.24 2.84 4.31
N ALA A 111 -14.76 2.10 3.33
CA ALA A 111 -14.48 2.34 1.92
C ALA A 111 -15.17 3.60 1.38
N ARG A 112 -16.34 3.97 1.94
CA ARG A 112 -17.12 5.12 1.47
C ARG A 112 -16.30 6.40 1.52
N ASN A 113 -16.27 7.16 0.43
CA ASN A 113 -15.51 8.40 0.26
C ASN A 113 -13.98 8.19 0.35
N ALA A 114 -13.53 6.96 0.14
CA ALA A 114 -12.11 6.62 0.13
C ALA A 114 -11.72 5.93 -1.17
N ILE A 115 -10.49 6.16 -1.59
CA ILE A 115 -9.90 5.56 -2.78
C ILE A 115 -8.91 4.51 -2.31
N LEU A 116 -9.01 3.30 -2.85
CA LEU A 116 -8.02 2.24 -2.66
C LEU A 116 -7.20 2.09 -3.93
N ILE A 117 -5.89 2.09 -3.80
CA ILE A 117 -4.94 1.78 -4.87
C ILE A 117 -4.32 0.43 -4.52
N ASP A 118 -4.69 -0.60 -5.25
CA ASP A 118 -4.37 -1.99 -4.92
C ASP A 118 -4.37 -2.83 -6.21
N ASP A 119 -3.34 -3.65 -6.40
CA ASP A 119 -3.22 -4.54 -7.55
C ASP A 119 -4.05 -5.81 -7.42
N GLU A 120 -4.59 -6.09 -6.24
CA GLU A 120 -5.41 -7.26 -5.98
C GLU A 120 -6.86 -7.01 -6.39
N PHE A 121 -7.33 -7.73 -7.41
CA PHE A 121 -8.66 -7.58 -7.99
C PHE A 121 -9.79 -7.75 -6.96
N GLU A 122 -9.71 -8.77 -6.10
CA GLU A 122 -10.75 -9.00 -5.08
C GLU A 122 -10.84 -7.87 -4.08
N ASN A 123 -9.71 -7.32 -3.67
CA ASN A 123 -9.70 -6.16 -2.77
C ASN A 123 -10.40 -4.96 -3.41
N GLY A 124 -10.10 -4.70 -4.68
CA GLY A 124 -10.71 -3.61 -5.43
C GLY A 124 -12.21 -3.76 -5.58
N ILE A 125 -12.67 -4.94 -5.97
CA ILE A 125 -14.11 -5.22 -6.15
C ILE A 125 -14.86 -5.09 -4.84
N ARG A 126 -14.36 -5.67 -3.75
CA ARG A 126 -14.98 -5.54 -2.42
C ARG A 126 -15.05 -4.09 -1.96
N TRP A 127 -13.98 -3.34 -2.21
CA TRP A 127 -13.93 -1.91 -1.87
C TRP A 127 -15.02 -1.12 -2.58
N MET A 128 -15.19 -1.32 -3.88
CA MET A 128 -16.26 -0.67 -4.66
C MET A 128 -17.64 -1.10 -4.22
N MET A 129 -17.84 -2.38 -3.89
CA MET A 129 -19.12 -2.87 -3.38
C MET A 129 -19.53 -2.21 -2.07
N HIS A 130 -18.59 -1.66 -1.32
CA HIS A 130 -18.82 -0.95 -0.07
C HIS A 130 -18.75 0.59 -0.23
N GLY A 131 -18.89 1.08 -1.46
CA GLY A 131 -19.04 2.51 -1.76
C GLY A 131 -17.75 3.28 -1.95
N GLY A 132 -16.62 2.61 -2.07
CA GLY A 132 -15.32 3.23 -2.35
C GLY A 132 -15.00 3.32 -3.84
N GLU A 133 -13.94 4.02 -4.16
CA GLU A 133 -13.34 4.06 -5.49
C GLU A 133 -12.08 3.18 -5.49
N TRP A 134 -11.83 2.48 -6.59
CA TRP A 134 -10.67 1.63 -6.75
C TRP A 134 -9.86 2.05 -7.97
N ILE A 135 -8.56 2.16 -7.79
CA ILE A 135 -7.59 2.37 -8.86
C ILE A 135 -6.73 1.12 -8.95
N ASP A 136 -6.78 0.46 -10.11
CA ASP A 136 -5.98 -0.72 -10.41
C ASP A 136 -4.66 -0.29 -11.06
N PRO A 137 -3.51 -0.46 -10.37
CA PRO A 137 -2.21 -0.05 -10.92
C PRO A 137 -1.75 -0.94 -12.09
N THR A 138 -2.40 -2.06 -12.35
CA THR A 138 -2.15 -2.89 -13.54
C THR A 138 -2.81 -2.32 -14.79
N GLU A 139 -3.84 -1.48 -14.64
CA GLU A 139 -4.58 -0.87 -15.74
C GLU A 139 -4.13 0.57 -16.03
N GLN A 140 -3.67 1.29 -15.04
CA GLN A 140 -3.15 2.64 -15.19
C GLN A 140 -2.02 2.91 -14.20
N LYS A 141 -1.07 3.74 -14.60
CA LYS A 141 0.02 4.14 -13.71
C LYS A 141 -0.51 4.96 -12.54
N ILE A 142 -0.01 4.68 -11.36
CA ILE A 142 -0.37 5.40 -10.13
C ILE A 142 -0.09 6.90 -10.31
N GLU A 143 1.07 7.27 -10.84
CA GLU A 143 1.45 8.67 -11.04
C GLU A 143 0.44 9.40 -11.95
N THR A 144 -0.01 8.74 -13.02
CA THR A 144 -1.01 9.30 -13.93
C THR A 144 -2.33 9.57 -13.21
N ALA A 145 -2.80 8.60 -12.41
CA ALA A 145 -4.02 8.74 -11.63
C ALA A 145 -3.93 9.89 -10.62
N LEU A 146 -2.81 9.97 -9.91
CA LEU A 146 -2.59 11.02 -8.91
C LEU A 146 -2.46 12.41 -9.54
N ARG A 147 -1.80 12.54 -10.69
CA ARG A 147 -1.73 13.81 -11.43
C ARG A 147 -3.14 14.30 -11.80
N SER A 148 -3.96 13.40 -12.32
CA SER A 148 -5.36 13.72 -12.66
C SER A 148 -6.13 14.22 -11.43
N MET A 149 -5.94 13.59 -10.28
CA MET A 149 -6.58 14.00 -9.04
C MET A 149 -6.10 15.36 -8.53
N VAL A 150 -4.81 15.65 -8.69
CA VAL A 150 -4.24 16.98 -8.37
C VAL A 150 -4.72 18.04 -9.34
N GLY A 151 -5.02 17.69 -10.59
CA GLY A 151 -5.45 18.61 -11.64
C GLY A 151 -4.33 19.09 -12.55
N ILE A 152 -3.30 18.26 -12.73
CA ILE A 152 -2.15 18.57 -13.61
C ILE A 152 -1.90 17.49 -14.66
#